data_6ff3ac71f3a3d087ad63570dea54953b
#
_entry.id   6ff3ac71f3a3d087ad63570dea54953b
#
_cell.length_a   1.000
_cell.length_b   1.000
_cell.length_c   1.000
_cell.angle_alpha   90.00
_cell.angle_beta   90.00
_cell.angle_gamma   90.00
#
_symmetry.space_group_name_H-M   'P 1'
#
loop_
_entity.id
_entity.type
_entity.pdbx_description
1 polymer ?
#
loop_
_entity_poly.entity_id
_entity_poly.type
_entity_poly.pdbx_seq_one_letter_code
_entity_poly.pdbx_strand_id
1 'polypeptide(L)'
;DASGSEISDSPEIQIAQLLREGQMLVVQVVKEPIASKGARLSTHLSIASRYLVHMPRNKHLGISQRIENEEERERLLSLLAQCVEKSAMSENAGFILRTAAEGANEEGLLSDIAFLKKLWSSVEQGMQGCNEIKPLYQDLVLYMRAMRDLFHPEIERIRVDNKQTSKEVSEFCAQFMPEIESRIELYKDERPLFEVCGVDDEVQKALSRIVRLKSGGNLVIDQNEAMTTIDVNTGAFLGSKNQDETILKTNLEAAKASARQLKVRNLGGIIILDFIDMTNEEHRRQVLRTLLK
;
A
#
# COMPACT_ATOMS: atom_id res chain seq x y z
N ASP A 1 -4.20 6.53 29.87
CA ASP A 1 -3.94 5.69 31.04
C ASP A 1 -3.64 4.29 30.58
N ALA A 2 -2.40 3.89 30.86
CA ALA A 2 -1.83 2.62 30.46
C ALA A 2 -2.44 1.48 31.27
N SER A 3 -3.12 0.56 30.63
CA SER A 3 -3.34 -0.76 31.18
C SER A 3 -2.09 -1.59 30.90
N GLY A 4 -1.30 -1.82 31.96
CA GLY A 4 -0.11 -2.63 31.93
C GLY A 4 -0.43 -4.06 31.50
N SER A 5 0.11 -4.47 30.38
CA SER A 5 0.30 -5.88 30.07
C SER A 5 1.40 -6.39 31.00
N GLU A 6 1.05 -7.35 31.84
CA GLU A 6 1.99 -8.10 32.67
C GLU A 6 3.13 -8.63 31.79
N ILE A 7 4.32 -8.06 31.98
CA ILE A 7 5.56 -8.59 31.44
C ILE A 7 5.75 -9.90 32.19
N SER A 8 5.50 -11.03 31.54
CA SER A 8 5.88 -12.34 32.02
C SER A 8 7.38 -12.31 32.27
N ASP A 9 7.77 -12.55 33.51
CA ASP A 9 9.12 -12.63 34.03
C ASP A 9 9.81 -13.90 33.46
N SER A 10 10.03 -13.92 32.14
CA SER A 10 10.87 -14.90 31.50
C SER A 10 12.32 -14.47 31.74
N PRO A 11 13.21 -15.35 32.19
CA PRO A 11 14.60 -14.99 32.47
C PRO A 11 15.20 -14.33 31.21
N GLU A 12 15.79 -13.13 31.38
CA GLU A 12 16.50 -12.45 30.30
C GLU A 12 17.64 -13.32 29.78
N ILE A 13 17.37 -14.06 28.72
CA ILE A 13 18.39 -14.87 28.05
C ILE A 13 19.34 -13.90 27.34
N GLN A 14 20.59 -13.87 27.77
CA GLN A 14 21.60 -13.03 27.12
C GLN A 14 21.87 -13.50 25.71
N ILE A 15 22.03 -12.55 24.77
CA ILE A 15 22.29 -12.85 23.36
C ILE A 15 23.47 -13.79 23.12
N ALA A 16 24.50 -13.72 23.97
CA ALA A 16 25.65 -14.59 23.94
C ALA A 16 25.34 -16.09 24.26
N GLN A 17 24.19 -16.37 24.85
CA GLN A 17 23.71 -17.75 25.09
C GLN A 17 22.95 -18.30 23.87
N LEU A 18 22.39 -17.41 23.04
CA LEU A 18 21.61 -17.77 21.87
C LEU A 18 22.47 -17.86 20.60
N LEU A 19 23.50 -17.05 20.50
CA LEU A 19 24.30 -16.89 19.29
C LEU A 19 25.76 -17.21 19.58
N ARG A 20 26.41 -17.83 18.61
CA ARG A 20 27.87 -18.14 18.65
C ARG A 20 28.56 -17.42 17.48
N GLU A 21 29.78 -16.98 17.71
CA GLU A 21 30.63 -16.44 16.65
C GLU A 21 30.81 -17.46 15.52
N GLY A 22 30.69 -17.02 14.27
CA GLY A 22 30.73 -17.88 13.09
C GLY A 22 29.42 -18.63 12.77
N GLN A 23 28.37 -18.48 13.58
CA GLN A 23 27.08 -19.10 13.31
C GLN A 23 26.36 -18.39 12.13
N MET A 24 25.92 -19.20 11.17
CA MET A 24 25.08 -18.70 10.05
C MET A 24 23.64 -18.57 10.50
N LEU A 25 23.06 -17.39 10.27
CA LEU A 25 21.68 -17.07 10.58
C LEU A 25 20.97 -16.47 9.36
N VAL A 26 19.71 -16.83 9.20
CA VAL A 26 18.83 -16.12 8.28
C VAL A 26 18.20 -14.95 9.00
N VAL A 27 18.44 -13.76 8.50
CA VAL A 27 17.93 -12.51 9.07
C VAL A 27 17.24 -11.67 8.01
N GLN A 28 16.24 -10.90 8.43
CA GLN A 28 15.56 -9.90 7.62
C GLN A 28 16.08 -8.51 8.00
N VAL A 29 16.40 -7.71 7.01
CA VAL A 29 16.71 -6.28 7.21
C VAL A 29 15.39 -5.54 7.44
N VAL A 30 15.16 -5.08 8.67
CA VAL A 30 13.96 -4.34 9.05
C VAL A 30 14.11 -2.85 8.76
N LYS A 31 15.34 -2.33 8.92
CA LYS A 31 15.70 -0.95 8.60
C LYS A 31 17.09 -0.92 7.98
N GLU A 32 17.23 -0.14 6.95
CA GLU A 32 18.51 0.12 6.31
C GLU A 32 19.45 0.90 7.23
N PRO A 33 20.79 0.81 6.99
CA PRO A 33 21.73 1.60 7.75
C PRO A 33 21.52 3.10 7.48
N ILE A 34 21.57 3.91 8.54
CA ILE A 34 21.41 5.37 8.45
C ILE A 34 22.64 6.02 9.07
N ALA A 35 23.40 6.78 8.27
CA ALA A 35 24.63 7.43 8.69
C ALA A 35 25.60 6.45 9.38
N SER A 36 25.96 6.66 10.65
CA SER A 36 26.88 5.80 11.43
C SER A 36 26.17 4.58 12.06
N LYS A 37 24.84 4.48 11.96
CA LYS A 37 24.07 3.37 12.54
C LYS A 37 23.96 2.24 11.54
N GLY A 38 24.36 1.03 11.94
CA GLY A 38 24.19 -0.19 11.14
C GLY A 38 22.72 -0.55 10.88
N ALA A 39 22.50 -1.47 9.96
CA ALA A 39 21.17 -1.99 9.64
C ALA A 39 20.54 -2.66 10.88
N ARG A 40 19.21 -2.53 11.02
CA ARG A 40 18.45 -3.27 12.01
C ARG A 40 18.00 -4.61 11.44
N LEU A 41 18.41 -5.68 12.06
CA LEU A 41 18.13 -7.05 11.64
C LEU A 41 17.14 -7.73 12.59
N SER A 42 16.37 -8.69 12.07
CA SER A 42 15.47 -9.55 12.83
C SER A 42 15.54 -10.97 12.34
N THR A 43 15.41 -11.94 13.23
CA THR A 43 15.21 -13.36 12.90
C THR A 43 13.74 -13.72 12.70
N HIS A 44 12.82 -12.80 13.04
CA HIS A 44 11.41 -12.92 12.75
C HIS A 44 11.17 -12.55 11.28
N LEU A 45 11.14 -13.57 10.43
CA LEU A 45 10.95 -13.40 9.00
C LEU A 45 9.48 -13.13 8.68
N SER A 46 9.24 -12.20 7.77
CA SER A 46 7.90 -11.90 7.28
C SER A 46 7.95 -11.55 5.79
N ILE A 47 6.99 -12.05 5.02
CA ILE A 47 6.86 -11.79 3.59
C ILE A 47 5.47 -11.24 3.32
N ALA A 48 5.39 -10.10 2.63
CA ALA A 48 4.14 -9.45 2.33
C ALA A 48 3.66 -9.76 0.90
N SER A 49 2.35 -10.01 0.76
CA SER A 49 1.60 -9.98 -0.47
C SER A 49 0.62 -8.80 -0.49
N ARG A 50 -0.39 -8.84 -1.33
CA ARG A 50 -1.41 -7.78 -1.43
C ARG A 50 -2.22 -7.66 -0.15
N TYR A 51 -2.83 -8.74 0.32
CA TYR A 51 -3.76 -8.77 1.45
C TYR A 51 -3.13 -9.30 2.72
N LEU A 52 -2.07 -10.08 2.63
CA LEU A 52 -1.51 -10.85 3.72
C LEU A 52 -0.02 -10.52 3.96
N VAL A 53 0.38 -10.69 5.22
CA VAL A 53 1.78 -10.86 5.60
C VAL A 53 1.93 -12.27 6.14
N HIS A 54 2.80 -13.08 5.55
CA HIS A 54 3.11 -14.42 5.99
C HIS A 54 4.28 -14.41 6.99
N MET A 55 4.11 -15.10 8.11
CA MET A 55 5.11 -15.32 9.15
C MET A 55 5.43 -16.81 9.25
N PRO A 56 6.50 -17.30 8.61
CA PRO A 56 6.73 -18.73 8.44
C PRO A 56 6.96 -19.52 9.73
N ARG A 57 7.34 -18.83 10.82
CA ARG A 57 7.71 -19.44 12.10
C ARG A 57 6.81 -19.03 13.26
N ASN A 58 5.65 -18.48 12.96
CA ASN A 58 4.72 -18.00 13.98
C ASN A 58 3.29 -18.38 13.58
N LYS A 59 2.62 -19.23 14.36
CA LYS A 59 1.24 -19.72 14.10
C LYS A 59 0.14 -18.68 14.23
N HIS A 60 0.47 -17.43 14.53
CA HIS A 60 -0.52 -16.40 14.81
C HIS A 60 -1.31 -15.98 13.57
N LEU A 61 -2.64 -15.97 13.67
CA LEU A 61 -3.53 -15.33 12.72
C LEU A 61 -3.94 -13.97 13.29
N GLY A 62 -3.55 -12.91 12.62
CA GLY A 62 -3.81 -11.54 13.08
C GLY A 62 -4.45 -10.68 12.00
N ILE A 63 -4.84 -9.47 12.41
CA ILE A 63 -5.42 -8.47 11.54
C ILE A 63 -4.87 -7.09 11.89
N SER A 64 -4.67 -6.26 10.88
CA SER A 64 -4.21 -4.88 11.06
C SER A 64 -5.13 -4.10 12.00
N GLN A 65 -4.54 -3.37 12.94
CA GLN A 65 -5.28 -2.48 13.85
C GLN A 65 -5.95 -1.29 13.13
N ARG A 66 -5.57 -1.03 11.89
CA ARG A 66 -6.15 0.04 11.06
C ARG A 66 -7.51 -0.31 10.47
N ILE A 67 -7.93 -1.56 10.51
CA ILE A 67 -9.29 -1.97 10.17
C ILE A 67 -10.12 -1.80 11.44
N GLU A 68 -10.92 -0.73 11.49
CA GLU A 68 -11.64 -0.32 12.70
C GLU A 68 -13.00 -1.00 12.86
N ASN A 69 -13.62 -1.45 11.76
CA ASN A 69 -14.94 -2.09 11.79
C ASN A 69 -14.83 -3.51 12.36
N GLU A 70 -15.40 -3.73 13.55
CA GLU A 70 -15.35 -5.03 14.25
C GLU A 70 -16.05 -6.16 13.49
N GLU A 71 -17.18 -5.90 12.83
CA GLU A 71 -17.87 -6.92 12.03
C GLU A 71 -17.00 -7.40 10.86
N GLU A 72 -16.31 -6.46 10.21
CA GLU A 72 -15.39 -6.76 9.12
C GLU A 72 -14.13 -7.49 9.63
N ARG A 73 -13.63 -7.15 10.81
CA ARG A 73 -12.52 -7.84 11.47
C ARG A 73 -12.85 -9.31 11.72
N GLU A 74 -14.01 -9.58 12.32
CA GLU A 74 -14.48 -10.94 12.61
C GLU A 74 -14.70 -11.73 11.31
N ARG A 75 -15.33 -11.12 10.31
CA ARG A 75 -15.54 -11.71 8.99
C ARG A 75 -14.23 -12.13 8.35
N LEU A 76 -13.24 -11.21 8.31
CA LEU A 76 -11.95 -11.43 7.68
C LEU A 76 -11.11 -12.48 8.41
N LEU A 77 -11.10 -12.48 9.75
CA LEU A 77 -10.38 -13.50 10.54
C LEU A 77 -10.97 -14.89 10.34
N SER A 78 -12.30 -15.00 10.34
CA SER A 78 -13.01 -16.26 10.06
C SER A 78 -12.70 -16.76 8.65
N LEU A 79 -12.75 -15.87 7.67
CA LEU A 79 -12.44 -16.19 6.27
C LEU A 79 -10.96 -16.62 6.10
N LEU A 80 -10.02 -15.92 6.73
CA LEU A 80 -8.61 -16.28 6.72
C LEU A 80 -8.38 -17.67 7.31
N ALA A 81 -8.98 -18.00 8.45
CA ALA A 81 -8.87 -19.31 9.08
C ALA A 81 -9.31 -20.43 8.13
N GLN A 82 -10.46 -20.27 7.46
CA GLN A 82 -10.96 -21.21 6.46
C GLN A 82 -10.00 -21.34 5.25
N CYS A 83 -9.47 -20.24 4.76
CA CYS A 83 -8.52 -20.24 3.64
C CYS A 83 -7.21 -20.95 4.00
N VAL A 84 -6.69 -20.74 5.20
CA VAL A 84 -5.47 -21.39 5.68
C VAL A 84 -5.68 -22.90 5.79
N GLU A 85 -6.81 -23.35 6.35
CA GLU A 85 -7.16 -24.76 6.43
C GLU A 85 -7.23 -25.41 5.04
N LYS A 86 -7.92 -24.76 4.09
CA LYS A 86 -8.04 -25.24 2.70
C LYS A 86 -6.70 -25.30 1.95
N SER A 87 -5.76 -24.42 2.29
CA SER A 87 -4.49 -24.26 1.55
C SER A 87 -3.44 -25.33 1.88
N ALA A 88 -3.66 -26.17 2.89
CA ALA A 88 -2.71 -27.14 3.39
C ALA A 88 -1.29 -26.52 3.62
N MET A 89 -1.24 -25.33 4.20
CA MET A 89 0.01 -24.70 4.64
C MET A 89 0.58 -25.45 5.87
N SER A 90 1.87 -25.25 6.13
CA SER A 90 2.52 -25.77 7.32
C SER A 90 1.74 -25.38 8.58
N GLU A 91 1.60 -26.29 9.54
CA GLU A 91 0.98 -26.02 10.85
C GLU A 91 1.61 -24.86 11.63
N ASN A 92 2.81 -24.43 11.26
CA ASN A 92 3.55 -23.33 11.88
C ASN A 92 3.43 -22.00 11.10
N ALA A 93 2.63 -21.95 10.03
CA ALA A 93 2.47 -20.77 9.21
C ALA A 93 1.45 -19.80 9.82
N GLY A 94 1.86 -18.58 10.12
CA GLY A 94 0.98 -17.51 10.54
C GLY A 94 0.76 -16.46 9.46
N PHE A 95 -0.32 -15.72 9.61
CA PHE A 95 -0.68 -14.67 8.68
C PHE A 95 -1.26 -13.46 9.41
N ILE A 96 -0.96 -12.27 8.89
CA ILE A 96 -1.59 -11.02 9.32
C ILE A 96 -2.31 -10.41 8.12
N LEU A 97 -3.61 -10.16 8.27
CA LEU A 97 -4.40 -9.38 7.32
C LEU A 97 -3.96 -7.92 7.31
N ARG A 98 -3.65 -7.41 6.13
CA ARG A 98 -3.31 -5.99 5.91
C ARG A 98 -4.58 -5.17 5.74
N THR A 99 -4.48 -3.85 5.85
CA THR A 99 -5.60 -2.92 5.59
C THR A 99 -6.18 -3.07 4.18
N ALA A 100 -5.36 -3.44 3.20
CA ALA A 100 -5.81 -3.70 1.83
C ALA A 100 -6.76 -4.92 1.70
N ALA A 101 -6.87 -5.74 2.75
CA ALA A 101 -7.78 -6.89 2.78
C ALA A 101 -9.23 -6.50 3.11
N GLU A 102 -9.49 -5.24 3.48
CA GLU A 102 -10.86 -4.77 3.71
C GLU A 102 -11.72 -4.99 2.47
N GLY A 103 -12.87 -5.66 2.65
CA GLY A 103 -13.73 -6.07 1.54
C GLY A 103 -13.23 -7.26 0.70
N ALA A 104 -12.08 -7.86 1.02
CA ALA A 104 -11.57 -9.01 0.28
C ALA A 104 -12.52 -10.22 0.36
N ASN A 105 -12.56 -10.99 -0.72
CA ASN A 105 -13.28 -12.25 -0.83
C ASN A 105 -12.35 -13.47 -0.64
N GLU A 106 -12.95 -14.65 -0.59
CA GLU A 106 -12.24 -15.92 -0.39
C GLU A 106 -11.21 -16.17 -1.50
N GLU A 107 -11.58 -15.93 -2.75
CA GLU A 107 -10.72 -16.16 -3.92
C GLU A 107 -9.44 -15.31 -3.86
N GLY A 108 -9.57 -14.04 -3.48
CA GLY A 108 -8.45 -13.13 -3.31
C GLY A 108 -7.49 -13.58 -2.21
N LEU A 109 -7.99 -14.05 -1.06
CA LEU A 109 -7.15 -14.56 0.02
C LEU A 109 -6.47 -15.89 -0.34
N LEU A 110 -7.16 -16.80 -1.03
CA LEU A 110 -6.56 -18.06 -1.49
C LEU A 110 -5.46 -17.82 -2.52
N SER A 111 -5.66 -16.89 -3.46
CA SER A 111 -4.64 -16.47 -4.42
C SER A 111 -3.40 -15.91 -3.72
N ASP A 112 -3.60 -15.07 -2.72
CA ASP A 112 -2.53 -14.47 -1.91
C ASP A 112 -1.74 -15.54 -1.12
N ILE A 113 -2.43 -16.49 -0.51
CA ILE A 113 -1.81 -17.62 0.20
C ILE A 113 -1.00 -18.47 -0.79
N ALA A 114 -1.52 -18.76 -1.97
CA ALA A 114 -0.83 -19.53 -2.99
C ALA A 114 0.46 -18.82 -3.47
N PHE A 115 0.38 -17.51 -3.68
CA PHE A 115 1.53 -16.68 -3.99
C PHE A 115 2.60 -16.74 -2.88
N LEU A 116 2.20 -16.53 -1.62
CA LEU A 116 3.12 -16.56 -0.47
C LEU A 116 3.76 -17.93 -0.26
N LYS A 117 3.00 -19.01 -0.51
CA LYS A 117 3.50 -20.40 -0.45
C LYS A 117 4.61 -20.63 -1.47
N LYS A 118 4.41 -20.23 -2.71
CA LYS A 118 5.41 -20.34 -3.78
C LYS A 118 6.67 -19.52 -3.44
N LEU A 119 6.45 -18.27 -3.01
CA LEU A 119 7.54 -17.36 -2.67
C LEU A 119 8.37 -17.90 -1.49
N TRP A 120 7.71 -18.36 -0.42
CA TRP A 120 8.38 -18.94 0.73
C TRP A 120 9.17 -20.20 0.36
N SER A 121 8.59 -21.09 -0.44
CA SER A 121 9.28 -22.27 -0.94
C SER A 121 10.56 -21.92 -1.72
N SER A 122 10.53 -20.85 -2.52
CA SER A 122 11.74 -20.37 -3.22
C SER A 122 12.82 -19.89 -2.23
N VAL A 123 12.42 -19.19 -1.17
CA VAL A 123 13.33 -18.72 -0.11
C VAL A 123 13.93 -19.93 0.64
N GLU A 124 13.10 -20.91 1.01
CA GLU A 124 13.55 -22.13 1.69
C GLU A 124 14.55 -22.93 0.86
N GLN A 125 14.32 -23.05 -0.44
CA GLN A 125 15.27 -23.68 -1.37
C GLN A 125 16.60 -22.91 -1.40
N GLY A 126 16.55 -21.59 -1.40
CA GLY A 126 17.73 -20.73 -1.33
C GLY A 126 18.53 -20.85 -0.02
N MET A 127 17.87 -21.24 1.08
CA MET A 127 18.51 -21.47 2.38
C MET A 127 19.25 -22.82 2.43
N GLN A 128 18.77 -23.81 1.69
CA GLN A 128 19.36 -25.16 1.71
C GLN A 128 20.78 -25.15 1.14
N GLY A 129 21.75 -25.61 1.96
CA GLY A 129 23.14 -25.68 1.55
C GLY A 129 23.87 -24.34 1.41
N CYS A 130 23.26 -23.25 1.90
CA CYS A 130 23.87 -21.93 1.87
C CYS A 130 24.94 -21.78 2.96
N ASN A 131 26.20 -21.76 2.56
CA ASN A 131 27.38 -21.57 3.44
C ASN A 131 28.01 -20.18 3.26
N GLU A 132 27.41 -19.31 2.47
CA GLU A 132 27.90 -17.97 2.15
C GLU A 132 26.89 -16.90 2.52
N ILE A 133 27.37 -15.69 2.83
CA ILE A 133 26.51 -14.54 3.05
C ILE A 133 26.00 -14.05 1.69
N LYS A 134 24.72 -14.28 1.41
CA LYS A 134 24.05 -13.85 0.19
C LYS A 134 22.61 -13.41 0.45
N PRO A 135 22.05 -12.51 -0.37
CA PRO A 135 20.62 -12.23 -0.32
C PRO A 135 19.83 -13.47 -0.76
N LEU A 136 18.89 -13.91 0.08
CA LEU A 136 17.97 -15.02 -0.23
C LEU A 136 16.70 -14.53 -0.89
N TYR A 137 16.25 -13.34 -0.51
CA TYR A 137 15.09 -12.67 -1.04
C TYR A 137 15.29 -11.16 -0.96
N GLN A 138 14.92 -10.46 -1.98
CA GLN A 138 14.88 -9.01 -2.03
C GLN A 138 13.44 -8.58 -2.29
N ASP A 139 12.98 -7.50 -1.62
CA ASP A 139 11.64 -6.99 -1.85
C ASP A 139 11.46 -6.57 -3.31
N LEU A 140 10.24 -6.72 -3.78
CA LEU A 140 9.91 -6.47 -5.18
C LEU A 140 10.17 -5.01 -5.56
N VAL A 141 10.79 -4.80 -6.71
CA VAL A 141 10.91 -3.47 -7.33
C VAL A 141 9.53 -2.90 -7.65
N LEU A 142 9.45 -1.58 -7.84
CA LEU A 142 8.18 -0.86 -7.93
C LEU A 142 7.20 -1.44 -8.97
N TYR A 143 7.66 -1.76 -10.17
CA TYR A 143 6.78 -2.30 -11.22
C TYR A 143 6.27 -3.72 -10.89
N MET A 144 7.06 -4.56 -10.23
CA MET A 144 6.60 -5.88 -9.75
C MET A 144 5.63 -5.75 -8.58
N ARG A 145 5.85 -4.78 -7.67
CA ARG A 145 4.88 -4.46 -6.62
C ARG A 145 3.56 -3.96 -7.20
N ALA A 146 3.62 -3.16 -8.27
CA ALA A 146 2.42 -2.72 -8.97
C ALA A 146 1.63 -3.91 -9.54
N MET A 147 2.31 -4.92 -10.12
CA MET A 147 1.66 -6.14 -10.57
C MET A 147 0.97 -6.86 -9.41
N ARG A 148 1.67 -7.06 -8.31
CA ARG A 148 1.13 -7.76 -7.13
C ARG A 148 -0.04 -7.02 -6.48
N ASP A 149 0.08 -5.69 -6.29
CA ASP A 149 -0.84 -4.93 -5.45
C ASP A 149 -2.00 -4.28 -6.23
N LEU A 150 -1.80 -3.92 -7.50
CA LEU A 150 -2.77 -3.16 -8.30
C LEU A 150 -3.46 -4.01 -9.36
N PHE A 151 -2.99 -5.23 -9.62
CA PHE A 151 -3.66 -6.09 -10.60
C PHE A 151 -5.11 -6.37 -10.19
N HIS A 152 -6.00 -6.26 -11.16
CA HIS A 152 -7.43 -6.53 -11.03
C HIS A 152 -7.86 -7.40 -12.21
N PRO A 153 -8.79 -8.35 -12.06
CA PRO A 153 -9.29 -9.17 -13.17
C PRO A 153 -9.81 -8.38 -14.38
N GLU A 154 -10.30 -7.15 -14.13
CA GLU A 154 -10.78 -6.22 -15.17
C GLU A 154 -9.65 -5.54 -15.98
N ILE A 155 -8.39 -5.67 -15.58
CA ILE A 155 -7.26 -5.15 -16.35
C ILE A 155 -7.05 -6.00 -17.58
N GLU A 156 -7.30 -5.45 -18.74
CA GLU A 156 -7.19 -6.14 -20.02
C GLU A 156 -5.74 -6.23 -20.51
N ARG A 157 -4.94 -5.19 -20.29
CA ARG A 157 -3.59 -5.09 -20.85
C ARG A 157 -2.63 -4.40 -19.88
N ILE A 158 -1.40 -4.90 -19.85
CA ILE A 158 -0.26 -4.36 -19.11
C ILE A 158 0.82 -4.05 -20.13
N ARG A 159 1.04 -2.78 -20.43
CA ARG A 159 2.03 -2.34 -21.41
C ARG A 159 3.32 -1.89 -20.75
N VAL A 160 4.43 -2.41 -21.24
CA VAL A 160 5.78 -2.12 -20.75
C VAL A 160 6.63 -1.66 -21.93
N ASP A 161 7.27 -0.50 -21.85
CA ASP A 161 8.05 0.12 -22.93
C ASP A 161 9.53 -0.25 -22.90
N ASN A 162 10.00 -0.93 -21.86
CA ASN A 162 11.37 -1.43 -21.76
C ASN A 162 11.41 -2.94 -21.95
N LYS A 163 12.24 -3.40 -22.88
CA LYS A 163 12.36 -4.83 -23.23
C LYS A 163 12.85 -5.68 -22.06
N GLN A 164 13.83 -5.19 -21.29
CA GLN A 164 14.36 -5.92 -20.14
C GLN A 164 13.31 -6.03 -19.03
N THR A 165 12.68 -4.92 -18.70
CA THR A 165 11.59 -4.88 -17.70
C THR A 165 10.41 -5.76 -18.11
N SER A 166 10.04 -5.76 -19.41
CA SER A 166 8.98 -6.63 -19.93
C SER A 166 9.31 -8.12 -19.72
N LYS A 167 10.56 -8.50 -19.96
CA LYS A 167 11.03 -9.87 -19.72
C LYS A 167 10.97 -10.23 -18.23
N GLU A 168 11.49 -9.37 -17.37
CA GLU A 168 11.48 -9.59 -15.90
C GLU A 168 10.05 -9.70 -15.35
N VAL A 169 9.13 -8.83 -15.82
CA VAL A 169 7.71 -8.88 -15.43
C VAL A 169 7.07 -10.17 -15.93
N SER A 170 7.33 -10.60 -17.16
CA SER A 170 6.80 -11.85 -17.71
C SER A 170 7.31 -13.07 -16.93
N GLU A 171 8.60 -13.15 -16.63
CA GLU A 171 9.19 -14.22 -15.83
C GLU A 171 8.59 -14.28 -14.42
N PHE A 172 8.44 -13.11 -13.78
CA PHE A 172 7.80 -13.01 -12.47
C PHE A 172 6.34 -13.48 -12.51
N CYS A 173 5.57 -13.00 -13.48
CA CYS A 173 4.17 -13.39 -13.61
C CYS A 173 4.03 -14.88 -13.94
N ALA A 174 4.83 -15.44 -14.86
CA ALA A 174 4.80 -16.86 -15.17
C ALA A 174 5.05 -17.74 -13.92
N GLN A 175 5.94 -17.29 -13.02
CA GLN A 175 6.25 -18.01 -11.80
C GLN A 175 5.18 -17.86 -10.72
N PHE A 176 4.68 -16.67 -10.48
CA PHE A 176 3.86 -16.34 -9.31
C PHE A 176 2.39 -16.05 -9.62
N MET A 177 2.09 -15.53 -10.81
CA MET A 177 0.75 -15.03 -11.22
C MET A 177 0.48 -15.39 -12.68
N PRO A 178 0.46 -16.68 -13.06
CA PRO A 178 0.40 -17.11 -14.46
C PRO A 178 -0.85 -16.61 -15.20
N GLU A 179 -1.93 -16.31 -14.48
CA GLU A 179 -3.16 -15.75 -15.06
C GLU A 179 -2.99 -14.36 -15.68
N ILE A 180 -1.90 -13.66 -15.32
CA ILE A 180 -1.62 -12.31 -15.83
C ILE A 180 -0.70 -12.33 -17.06
N GLU A 181 0.09 -13.37 -17.25
CA GLU A 181 1.16 -13.42 -18.25
C GLU A 181 0.66 -13.06 -19.66
N SER A 182 -0.50 -13.57 -20.04
CA SER A 182 -1.08 -13.32 -21.37
C SER A 182 -1.51 -11.86 -21.63
N ARG A 183 -1.56 -11.03 -20.59
CA ARG A 183 -1.96 -9.62 -20.67
C ARG A 183 -0.77 -8.66 -20.76
N ILE A 184 0.46 -9.18 -20.69
CA ILE A 184 1.69 -8.39 -20.75
C ILE A 184 2.08 -8.17 -22.20
N GLU A 185 2.19 -6.91 -22.59
CA GLU A 185 2.53 -6.48 -23.95
C GLU A 185 3.78 -5.59 -23.93
N LEU A 186 4.77 -5.91 -24.75
CA LEU A 186 5.88 -4.99 -25.00
C LEU A 186 5.41 -3.87 -25.94
N TYR A 187 5.42 -2.64 -25.42
CA TYR A 187 5.13 -1.45 -26.19
C TYR A 187 6.31 -1.10 -27.12
N LYS A 188 6.03 -0.88 -28.42
CA LYS A 188 7.07 -0.71 -29.45
C LYS A 188 6.94 0.57 -30.27
N ASP A 189 5.94 1.43 -29.98
CA ASP A 189 5.79 2.67 -30.71
C ASP A 189 6.92 3.66 -30.42
N GLU A 190 7.14 4.61 -31.34
CA GLU A 190 8.20 5.61 -31.23
C GLU A 190 7.91 6.66 -30.15
N ARG A 191 6.62 6.95 -29.86
CA ARG A 191 6.22 7.91 -28.82
C ARG A 191 6.31 7.27 -27.44
N PRO A 192 6.81 7.99 -26.44
CA PRO A 192 6.87 7.49 -25.06
C PRO A 192 5.50 7.02 -24.55
N LEU A 193 5.46 5.86 -23.89
CA LEU A 193 4.21 5.27 -23.38
C LEU A 193 3.45 6.20 -22.44
N PHE A 194 4.15 6.87 -21.55
CA PHE A 194 3.54 7.79 -20.57
C PHE A 194 2.97 9.03 -21.23
N GLU A 195 3.61 9.55 -22.27
CA GLU A 195 3.08 10.66 -23.07
C GLU A 195 1.77 10.26 -23.77
N VAL A 196 1.77 9.10 -24.45
CA VAL A 196 0.55 8.60 -25.15
C VAL A 196 -0.60 8.33 -24.20
N CYS A 197 -0.30 7.90 -22.97
CA CYS A 197 -1.30 7.63 -21.94
C CYS A 197 -1.66 8.88 -21.10
N GLY A 198 -1.05 10.04 -21.38
CA GLY A 198 -1.29 11.29 -20.62
C GLY A 198 -0.78 11.26 -19.18
N VAL A 199 0.11 10.31 -18.86
CA VAL A 199 0.66 10.16 -17.49
C VAL A 199 1.61 11.30 -17.16
N ASP A 200 2.43 11.74 -18.13
CA ASP A 200 3.35 12.85 -17.93
C ASP A 200 2.62 14.16 -17.60
N ASP A 201 1.49 14.42 -18.26
CA ASP A 201 0.64 15.57 -17.96
C ASP A 201 0.07 15.49 -16.53
N GLU A 202 -0.37 14.31 -16.08
CA GLU A 202 -0.88 14.13 -14.72
C GLU A 202 0.22 14.28 -13.66
N VAL A 203 1.45 13.83 -13.95
CA VAL A 203 2.62 14.06 -13.11
C VAL A 203 2.93 15.56 -13.00
N GLN A 204 2.93 16.28 -14.12
CA GLN A 204 3.15 17.73 -14.12
C GLN A 204 2.06 18.48 -13.33
N LYS A 205 0.80 18.09 -13.48
CA LYS A 205 -0.31 18.63 -12.68
C LYS A 205 -0.13 18.33 -11.19
N ALA A 206 0.34 17.13 -10.83
CA ALA A 206 0.61 16.76 -9.44
C ALA A 206 1.78 17.55 -8.81
N LEU A 207 2.71 18.06 -9.61
CA LEU A 207 3.80 18.93 -9.16
C LEU A 207 3.37 20.42 -9.08
N SER A 208 2.25 20.79 -9.68
CA SER A 208 1.77 22.17 -9.67
C SER A 208 1.21 22.55 -8.30
N ARG A 209 1.49 23.77 -7.84
CA ARG A 209 0.90 24.35 -6.64
C ARG A 209 -0.62 24.53 -6.76
N ILE A 210 -1.12 24.78 -7.96
CA ILE A 210 -2.53 25.07 -8.23
C ILE A 210 -3.23 23.88 -8.90
N VAL A 211 -4.35 23.46 -8.35
CA VAL A 211 -5.21 22.43 -8.92
C VAL A 211 -6.55 23.04 -9.34
N ARG A 212 -6.84 23.01 -10.62
CA ARG A 212 -8.09 23.53 -11.16
C ARG A 212 -9.24 22.56 -10.91
N LEU A 213 -10.39 23.11 -10.49
CA LEU A 213 -11.63 22.40 -10.29
C LEU A 213 -12.54 22.53 -11.51
N LYS A 214 -13.41 21.54 -11.74
CA LYS A 214 -14.39 21.57 -12.84
C LYS A 214 -15.43 22.67 -12.67
N SER A 215 -15.72 23.04 -11.41
CA SER A 215 -16.61 24.18 -11.06
C SER A 215 -16.04 25.55 -11.44
N GLY A 216 -14.78 25.61 -11.91
CA GLY A 216 -14.08 26.85 -12.23
C GLY A 216 -13.24 27.39 -11.06
N GLY A 217 -13.41 26.85 -9.86
CA GLY A 217 -12.55 27.14 -8.71
C GLY A 217 -11.17 26.50 -8.82
N ASN A 218 -10.36 26.69 -7.78
CA ASN A 218 -9.06 26.04 -7.69
C ASN A 218 -8.67 25.76 -6.23
N LEU A 219 -7.77 24.77 -6.05
CA LEU A 219 -7.05 24.54 -4.82
C LEU A 219 -5.65 25.12 -4.94
N VAL A 220 -5.17 25.74 -3.89
CA VAL A 220 -3.77 26.16 -3.72
C VAL A 220 -3.17 25.30 -2.63
N ILE A 221 -2.16 24.48 -2.99
CA ILE A 221 -1.55 23.53 -2.08
C ILE A 221 -0.15 24.00 -1.76
N ASP A 222 0.09 24.32 -0.49
CA ASP A 222 1.38 24.74 0.03
C ASP A 222 1.87 23.77 1.10
N GLN A 223 3.08 23.28 0.95
CA GLN A 223 3.74 22.42 1.90
C GLN A 223 4.92 23.15 2.53
N ASN A 224 4.93 23.21 3.86
CA ASN A 224 6.04 23.71 4.65
C ASN A 224 6.65 22.59 5.52
N GLU A 225 7.60 22.92 6.37
CA GLU A 225 8.28 21.94 7.23
C GLU A 225 7.33 21.24 8.23
N ALA A 226 6.29 21.92 8.71
CA ALA A 226 5.40 21.43 9.77
C ALA A 226 4.06 20.88 9.27
N MET A 227 3.53 21.42 8.17
CA MET A 227 2.17 21.12 7.71
C MET A 227 1.99 21.35 6.21
N THR A 228 0.90 20.84 5.68
CA THR A 228 0.38 21.16 4.35
C THR A 228 -0.89 21.98 4.50
N THR A 229 -1.00 23.09 3.79
CA THR A 229 -2.21 23.90 3.72
C THR A 229 -2.84 23.79 2.33
N ILE A 230 -4.15 23.68 2.29
CA ILE A 230 -4.93 23.64 1.05
C ILE A 230 -6.02 24.72 1.16
N ASP A 231 -5.87 25.76 0.37
CA ASP A 231 -6.82 26.87 0.27
C ASP A 231 -7.75 26.65 -0.92
N VAL A 232 -9.04 26.84 -0.72
CA VAL A 232 -10.08 26.65 -1.74
C VAL A 232 -10.58 27.99 -2.23
N ASN A 233 -10.36 28.27 -3.51
CA ASN A 233 -10.79 29.52 -4.13
C ASN A 233 -11.95 29.29 -5.10
N THR A 234 -12.94 30.20 -5.09
CA THR A 234 -13.92 30.32 -6.17
C THR A 234 -13.23 30.91 -7.39
N GLY A 235 -13.42 30.32 -8.56
CA GLY A 235 -13.00 30.96 -9.80
C GLY A 235 -13.83 32.22 -10.10
N ALA A 236 -13.55 32.85 -11.23
CA ALA A 236 -14.24 34.05 -11.71
C ALA A 236 -15.77 33.88 -11.95
N PHE A 237 -16.30 32.68 -11.79
CA PHE A 237 -17.70 32.34 -12.05
C PHE A 237 -18.55 32.45 -10.77
N LEU A 238 -18.86 33.65 -10.38
CA LEU A 238 -19.93 33.96 -9.44
C LEU A 238 -21.24 34.01 -10.23
N GLY A 239 -21.90 32.87 -10.40
CA GLY A 239 -23.23 32.82 -10.96
C GLY A 239 -24.20 33.59 -10.06
N SER A 240 -24.86 34.64 -10.61
CA SER A 240 -25.56 35.68 -9.87
C SER A 240 -26.91 35.27 -9.25
N LYS A 241 -27.33 34.00 -9.30
CA LYS A 241 -28.66 33.59 -8.79
C LYS A 241 -28.66 32.62 -7.60
N ASN A 242 -27.58 31.88 -7.31
CA ASN A 242 -27.47 30.98 -6.14
C ASN A 242 -26.01 30.88 -5.68
N GLN A 243 -25.51 31.92 -5.05
CA GLN A 243 -24.14 31.98 -4.55
C GLN A 243 -23.86 30.81 -3.57
N ASP A 244 -24.80 30.52 -2.66
CA ASP A 244 -24.64 29.44 -1.66
C ASP A 244 -24.54 28.04 -2.29
N GLU A 245 -25.34 27.77 -3.34
CA GLU A 245 -25.24 26.48 -4.07
C GLU A 245 -23.93 26.36 -4.85
N THR A 246 -23.44 27.46 -5.41
CA THR A 246 -22.16 27.48 -6.13
C THR A 246 -21.01 27.23 -5.16
N ILE A 247 -21.04 27.88 -3.99
CA ILE A 247 -20.05 27.65 -2.92
C ILE A 247 -20.07 26.18 -2.45
N LEU A 248 -21.28 25.65 -2.17
CA LEU A 248 -21.41 24.24 -1.76
C LEU A 248 -20.84 23.30 -2.82
N LYS A 249 -21.20 23.48 -4.09
CA LYS A 249 -20.70 22.65 -5.19
C LYS A 249 -19.19 22.71 -5.32
N THR A 250 -18.61 23.90 -5.21
CA THR A 250 -17.15 24.09 -5.25
C THR A 250 -16.47 23.40 -4.06
N ASN A 251 -17.00 23.56 -2.85
CA ASN A 251 -16.45 22.93 -1.65
C ASN A 251 -16.57 21.40 -1.68
N LEU A 252 -17.66 20.84 -2.19
CA LEU A 252 -17.82 19.39 -2.37
C LEU A 252 -16.82 18.81 -3.39
N GLU A 253 -16.57 19.56 -4.46
CA GLU A 253 -15.56 19.19 -5.45
C GLU A 253 -14.14 19.32 -4.85
N ALA A 254 -13.89 20.41 -4.12
CA ALA A 254 -12.64 20.66 -3.42
C ALA A 254 -12.30 19.55 -2.43
N ALA A 255 -13.27 19.07 -1.64
CA ALA A 255 -13.08 17.98 -0.70
C ALA A 255 -12.58 16.69 -1.40
N LYS A 256 -13.24 16.29 -2.50
CA LYS A 256 -12.83 15.13 -3.30
C LYS A 256 -11.46 15.32 -3.95
N ALA A 257 -11.23 16.53 -4.51
CA ALA A 257 -9.97 16.84 -5.18
C ALA A 257 -8.82 16.88 -4.19
N SER A 258 -9.01 17.44 -2.98
CA SER A 258 -8.01 17.46 -1.91
C SER A 258 -7.62 16.05 -1.49
N ALA A 259 -8.57 15.16 -1.19
CA ALA A 259 -8.29 13.78 -0.84
C ALA A 259 -7.48 13.07 -1.95
N ARG A 260 -7.86 13.25 -3.22
CA ARG A 260 -7.10 12.72 -4.36
C ARG A 260 -5.68 13.29 -4.43
N GLN A 261 -5.51 14.60 -4.25
CA GLN A 261 -4.20 15.25 -4.31
C GLN A 261 -3.28 14.82 -3.18
N LEU A 262 -3.80 14.67 -1.96
CA LEU A 262 -3.05 14.12 -0.83
C LEU A 262 -2.49 12.73 -1.13
N LYS A 263 -3.32 11.87 -1.72
CA LYS A 263 -2.92 10.51 -2.12
C LYS A 263 -1.88 10.52 -3.24
N VAL A 264 -2.13 11.26 -4.33
CA VAL A 264 -1.24 11.32 -5.51
C VAL A 264 0.11 11.93 -5.17
N ARG A 265 0.14 12.98 -4.33
CA ARG A 265 1.37 13.65 -3.89
C ARG A 265 2.03 12.98 -2.70
N ASN A 266 1.44 11.91 -2.16
CA ASN A 266 1.91 11.21 -0.95
C ASN A 266 2.11 12.18 0.24
N LEU A 267 1.16 13.09 0.45
CA LEU A 267 1.21 14.07 1.54
C LEU A 267 0.60 13.46 2.81
N GLY A 268 1.29 13.64 3.93
CA GLY A 268 0.87 13.18 5.25
C GLY A 268 1.22 14.18 6.33
N GLY A 269 0.97 13.80 7.59
CA GLY A 269 1.17 14.67 8.74
C GLY A 269 -0.01 15.63 8.96
N ILE A 270 0.25 16.86 9.40
CA ILE A 270 -0.77 17.87 9.65
C ILE A 270 -1.20 18.49 8.32
N ILE A 271 -2.50 18.41 8.02
CA ILE A 271 -3.09 18.98 6.82
C ILE A 271 -4.23 19.91 7.22
N ILE A 272 -4.15 21.15 6.78
CA ILE A 272 -5.18 22.17 7.02
C ILE A 272 -5.90 22.46 5.70
N LEU A 273 -7.22 22.30 5.72
CA LEU A 273 -8.10 22.57 4.59
C LEU A 273 -8.92 23.82 4.91
N ASP A 274 -8.72 24.87 4.13
CA ASP A 274 -9.48 26.12 4.22
C ASP A 274 -10.54 26.16 3.10
N PHE A 275 -11.77 25.83 3.48
CA PHE A 275 -12.89 25.82 2.55
C PHE A 275 -13.53 27.23 2.46
N ILE A 276 -14.16 27.51 1.33
CA ILE A 276 -14.92 28.74 1.17
C ILE A 276 -16.00 28.82 2.23
N ASP A 277 -16.17 29.99 2.86
CA ASP A 277 -17.13 30.22 3.93
C ASP A 277 -18.55 29.82 3.55
N MET A 278 -19.19 29.06 4.44
CA MET A 278 -20.58 28.62 4.29
C MET A 278 -21.37 29.02 5.53
N THR A 279 -22.48 29.73 5.33
CA THR A 279 -23.41 30.13 6.41
C THR A 279 -24.32 28.97 6.83
N ASN A 280 -24.67 28.09 5.89
CA ASN A 280 -25.56 26.95 6.10
C ASN A 280 -24.83 25.77 6.76
N GLU A 281 -25.27 25.36 7.95
CA GLU A 281 -24.68 24.24 8.68
C GLU A 281 -24.81 22.90 7.96
N GLU A 282 -25.93 22.65 7.26
CA GLU A 282 -26.11 21.40 6.53
C GLU A 282 -25.11 21.30 5.37
N HIS A 283 -24.81 22.42 4.69
CA HIS A 283 -23.75 22.47 3.68
C HIS A 283 -22.38 22.10 4.27
N ARG A 284 -22.03 22.64 5.44
CA ARG A 284 -20.79 22.29 6.15
C ARG A 284 -20.72 20.79 6.47
N ARG A 285 -21.83 20.21 6.94
CA ARG A 285 -21.90 18.76 7.23
C ARG A 285 -21.73 17.90 5.97
N GLN A 286 -22.32 18.34 4.85
CA GLN A 286 -22.17 17.62 3.56
C GLN A 286 -20.72 17.62 3.07
N VAL A 287 -20.02 18.76 3.17
CA VAL A 287 -18.59 18.85 2.81
C VAL A 287 -17.76 17.94 3.68
N LEU A 288 -17.97 17.96 5.01
CA LEU A 288 -17.26 17.08 5.94
C LEU A 288 -17.49 15.60 5.63
N ARG A 289 -18.76 15.19 5.42
CA ARG A 289 -19.08 13.81 5.02
C ARG A 289 -18.42 13.40 3.70
N THR A 290 -18.29 14.36 2.77
CA THR A 290 -17.64 14.10 1.47
C THR A 290 -16.13 13.92 1.61
N LEU A 291 -15.50 14.64 2.53
CA LEU A 291 -14.07 14.51 2.83
C LEU A 291 -13.74 13.19 3.54
N LEU A 292 -14.65 12.73 4.43
CA LEU A 292 -14.48 11.50 5.21
C LEU A 292 -14.76 10.19 4.44
N LYS A 293 -15.37 10.27 3.27
CA LYS A 293 -15.59 9.13 2.35
C LYS A 293 -14.35 8.81 1.53
#